data_dfb8a2e4c25a64084b12fd7a3bd08c3b
#
_entry.id   dfb8a2e4c25a64084b12fd7a3bd08c3b
#
_cell.length_a   1.000
_cell.length_b   1.000
_cell.length_c   1.000
_cell.angle_alpha   90.00
_cell.angle_beta   90.00
_cell.angle_gamma   90.00
#
_symmetry.space_group_name_H-M   'P 1'
#
loop_
_entity.id
_entity.type
_entity.pdbx_description
1 polymer ?
#
loop_
_entity_poly.entity_id
_entity_poly.type
_entity_poly.pdbx_seq_one_letter_code
_entity_poly.pdbx_strand_id
1 'polypeptide(L)'
;DLPPFTLIGATTRAGLLTSPLRDRFGIVQRLDFYTENELSDIVKRSASKLELPIEDEGCQEVARRSRGTPRIANRLLRRVRDFVEVKADGNVTSVLADQALNLLKVDKEGLDAMDRKLLVTILDNFEGGPVGLEALAASLNEEKDTIEEVVEPYLIQQGYLVRTPRGRTVTQKCYTHFGFEKKANSVSKQANERVQSELTLD
;
A
#
# COMPACT_ATOMS: atom_id res chain seq x y z
N ASP A 1 -8.90 31.49 32.51
CA ASP A 1 -9.43 31.85 31.18
C ASP A 1 -8.29 31.77 30.15
N LEU A 2 -8.54 31.09 29.04
CA LEU A 2 -7.61 31.02 27.91
C LEU A 2 -7.97 32.14 26.91
N PRO A 3 -6.95 32.80 26.29
CA PRO A 3 -7.23 33.73 25.20
C PRO A 3 -7.90 32.98 24.02
N PRO A 4 -8.58 33.69 23.10
CA PRO A 4 -9.15 33.08 21.89
C PRO A 4 -8.08 32.31 21.12
N PHE A 5 -8.37 31.07 20.76
CA PHE A 5 -7.44 30.21 20.00
C PHE A 5 -8.21 29.34 19.00
N THR A 6 -7.50 28.85 18.00
CA THR A 6 -8.01 27.85 17.05
C THR A 6 -7.35 26.52 17.36
N LEU A 7 -8.17 25.47 17.54
CA LEU A 7 -7.71 24.10 17.74
C LEU A 7 -7.79 23.33 16.45
N ILE A 8 -6.66 22.77 16.03
CA ILE A 8 -6.59 21.87 14.88
C ILE A 8 -6.12 20.50 15.36
N GLY A 9 -6.88 19.47 15.08
CA GLY A 9 -6.56 18.07 15.39
C GLY A 9 -6.46 17.24 14.13
N ALA A 10 -5.61 16.20 14.13
CA ALA A 10 -5.53 15.20 13.09
C ALA A 10 -5.44 13.81 13.72
N THR A 11 -6.11 12.84 13.11
CA THR A 11 -6.08 11.44 13.54
C THR A 11 -6.24 10.51 12.35
N THR A 12 -5.59 9.37 12.40
CA THR A 12 -5.84 8.25 11.48
C THR A 12 -7.01 7.38 11.93
N ARG A 13 -7.44 7.50 13.19
CA ARG A 13 -8.48 6.69 13.84
C ARG A 13 -9.68 7.54 14.24
N ALA A 14 -10.36 8.16 13.29
CA ALA A 14 -11.53 8.99 13.57
C ALA A 14 -12.64 8.24 14.34
N GLY A 15 -12.75 6.92 14.16
CA GLY A 15 -13.70 6.06 14.87
C GLY A 15 -13.46 5.93 16.38
N LEU A 16 -12.23 6.22 16.87
CA LEU A 16 -11.92 6.22 18.30
C LEU A 16 -12.28 7.54 19.00
N LEU A 17 -12.59 8.59 18.23
CA LEU A 17 -13.05 9.84 18.81
C LEU A 17 -14.47 9.67 19.31
N THR A 18 -14.71 10.02 20.57
CA THR A 18 -16.08 10.05 21.12
C THR A 18 -16.93 11.07 20.39
N SER A 19 -18.24 10.82 20.24
CA SER A 19 -19.16 11.76 19.58
C SER A 19 -19.09 13.16 20.20
N PRO A 20 -19.07 13.35 21.53
CA PRO A 20 -18.99 14.69 22.12
C PRO A 20 -17.71 15.45 21.76
N LEU A 21 -16.59 14.75 21.55
CA LEU A 21 -15.34 15.38 21.12
C LEU A 21 -15.40 15.77 19.65
N ARG A 22 -15.89 14.87 18.80
CA ARG A 22 -16.02 15.11 17.36
C ARG A 22 -16.98 16.27 17.06
N ASP A 23 -18.11 16.34 17.78
CA ASP A 23 -19.13 17.37 17.58
C ASP A 23 -18.66 18.78 17.99
N ARG A 24 -17.59 18.88 18.78
CA ARG A 24 -16.95 20.17 19.13
C ARG A 24 -16.07 20.75 18.03
N PHE A 25 -15.68 19.95 17.03
CA PHE A 25 -14.98 20.45 15.85
C PHE A 25 -16.01 20.90 14.81
N GLY A 26 -16.04 22.21 14.54
CA GLY A 26 -16.99 22.79 13.58
C GLY A 26 -16.69 22.44 12.12
N ILE A 27 -15.47 22.01 11.81
CA ILE A 27 -15.02 21.65 10.47
C ILE A 27 -14.34 20.29 10.55
N VAL A 28 -14.87 19.31 9.84
CA VAL A 28 -14.28 17.97 9.71
C VAL A 28 -13.91 17.75 8.25
N GLN A 29 -12.63 17.53 8.00
CA GLN A 29 -12.09 17.27 6.66
C GLN A 29 -11.47 15.88 6.64
N ARG A 30 -11.69 15.16 5.54
CA ARG A 30 -11.02 13.91 5.24
C ARG A 30 -9.91 14.19 4.22
N LEU A 31 -8.72 13.70 4.51
CA LEU A 31 -7.60 13.77 3.58
C LEU A 31 -7.52 12.45 2.80
N ASP A 32 -7.63 12.55 1.50
CA ASP A 32 -7.46 11.43 0.59
C ASP A 32 -6.00 11.32 0.13
N PHE A 33 -5.66 10.18 -0.47
CA PHE A 33 -4.36 10.00 -1.08
C PHE A 33 -4.23 10.88 -2.33
N TYR A 34 -3.03 11.34 -2.59
CA TYR A 34 -2.69 12.08 -3.79
C TYR A 34 -2.66 11.17 -5.01
N THR A 35 -3.06 11.70 -6.14
CA THR A 35 -2.87 11.06 -7.46
C THR A 35 -1.39 11.04 -7.86
N GLU A 36 -1.03 10.21 -8.82
CA GLU A 36 0.35 10.16 -9.34
C GLU A 36 0.79 11.51 -9.93
N ASN A 37 -0.10 12.22 -10.62
CA ASN A 37 0.22 13.53 -11.19
C ASN A 37 0.50 14.58 -10.11
N GLU A 38 -0.34 14.66 -9.08
CA GLU A 38 -0.13 15.56 -7.95
C GLU A 38 1.17 15.24 -7.20
N LEU A 39 1.49 13.94 -7.03
CA LEU A 39 2.76 13.53 -6.44
C LEU A 39 3.96 13.85 -7.33
N SER A 40 3.84 13.72 -8.64
CA SER A 40 4.88 14.12 -9.59
C SER A 40 5.19 15.62 -9.47
N ASP A 41 4.17 16.46 -9.36
CA ASP A 41 4.35 17.90 -9.11
C ASP A 41 5.02 18.20 -7.78
N ILE A 42 4.68 17.43 -6.73
CA ILE A 42 5.32 17.55 -5.41
C ILE A 42 6.78 17.13 -5.49
N VAL A 43 7.10 16.03 -6.18
CA VAL A 43 8.48 15.55 -6.40
C VAL A 43 9.28 16.61 -7.15
N LYS A 44 8.75 17.17 -8.25
CA LYS A 44 9.40 18.22 -9.05
C LYS A 44 9.72 19.45 -8.20
N ARG A 45 8.75 19.93 -7.40
CA ARG A 45 8.98 21.07 -6.48
C ARG A 45 9.99 20.75 -5.40
N SER A 46 9.99 19.53 -4.88
CA SER A 46 10.93 19.09 -3.85
C SER A 46 12.35 18.93 -4.41
N ALA A 47 12.48 18.40 -5.63
CA ALA A 47 13.75 18.29 -6.33
C ALA A 47 14.37 19.67 -6.59
N SER A 48 13.58 20.64 -7.02
CA SER A 48 14.05 22.03 -7.19
C SER A 48 14.60 22.63 -5.89
N LYS A 49 13.96 22.38 -4.73
CA LYS A 49 14.47 22.81 -3.43
C LYS A 49 15.75 22.09 -2.98
N LEU A 50 15.98 20.90 -3.49
CA LEU A 50 17.18 20.10 -3.23
C LEU A 50 18.29 20.37 -4.27
N GLU A 51 18.05 21.30 -5.20
CA GLU A 51 18.95 21.60 -6.33
C GLU A 51 19.29 20.34 -7.15
N LEU A 52 18.35 19.40 -7.22
CA LEU A 52 18.50 18.12 -7.90
C LEU A 52 17.89 18.19 -9.29
N PRO A 53 18.70 18.14 -10.37
CA PRO A 53 18.18 18.01 -11.71
C PRO A 53 17.41 16.69 -11.87
N ILE A 54 16.16 16.76 -12.32
CA ILE A 54 15.30 15.61 -12.52
C ILE A 54 14.41 15.83 -13.76
N GLU A 55 14.31 14.80 -14.57
CA GLU A 55 13.40 14.78 -15.73
C GLU A 55 11.96 14.52 -15.30
N ASP A 56 10.99 14.90 -16.11
CA ASP A 56 9.57 14.71 -15.79
C ASP A 56 9.23 13.22 -15.65
N GLU A 57 9.82 12.35 -16.47
CA GLU A 57 9.69 10.88 -16.37
C GLU A 57 10.31 10.33 -15.07
N GLY A 58 11.40 10.93 -14.60
CA GLY A 58 11.99 10.61 -13.31
C GLY A 58 11.08 10.99 -12.14
N CYS A 59 10.41 12.16 -12.23
CA CYS A 59 9.40 12.57 -11.26
C CYS A 59 8.21 11.60 -11.22
N GLN A 60 7.72 11.18 -12.38
CA GLN A 60 6.62 10.22 -12.49
C GLN A 60 7.00 8.85 -11.90
N GLU A 61 8.23 8.38 -12.15
CA GLU A 61 8.70 7.10 -11.60
C GLU A 61 8.75 7.11 -10.08
N VAL A 62 9.23 8.19 -9.45
CA VAL A 62 9.19 8.36 -7.99
C VAL A 62 7.77 8.49 -7.48
N ALA A 63 6.91 9.27 -8.16
CA ALA A 63 5.53 9.50 -7.77
C ALA A 63 4.71 8.21 -7.77
N ARG A 64 4.80 7.39 -8.82
CA ARG A 64 4.11 6.12 -8.98
C ARG A 64 4.37 5.17 -7.79
N ARG A 65 5.62 5.12 -7.31
CA ARG A 65 6.01 4.25 -6.18
C ARG A 65 5.81 4.87 -4.81
N SER A 66 5.21 6.07 -4.74
CA SER A 66 5.08 6.85 -3.50
C SER A 66 3.82 6.56 -2.69
N ARG A 67 3.04 5.55 -3.06
CA ARG A 67 1.89 5.07 -2.28
C ARG A 67 0.87 6.17 -1.97
N GLY A 68 0.65 7.13 -2.88
CA GLY A 68 -0.31 8.22 -2.71
C GLY A 68 0.07 9.25 -1.63
N THR A 69 1.32 9.23 -1.08
CA THR A 69 1.67 10.09 0.04
C THR A 69 2.93 10.94 -0.20
N PRO A 70 2.85 12.28 0.01
CA PRO A 70 3.99 13.19 -0.15
C PRO A 70 5.19 12.86 0.75
N ARG A 71 4.94 12.30 1.95
CA ARG A 71 6.01 11.88 2.87
C ARG A 71 6.87 10.78 2.24
N ILE A 72 6.23 9.78 1.64
CA ILE A 72 6.95 8.68 0.97
C ILE A 72 7.65 9.21 -0.28
N ALA A 73 6.98 10.03 -1.10
CA ALA A 73 7.56 10.65 -2.29
C ALA A 73 8.86 11.40 -1.95
N ASN A 74 8.84 12.25 -0.95
CA ASN A 74 10.03 13.00 -0.51
C ASN A 74 11.12 12.09 0.08
N ARG A 75 10.74 11.01 0.77
CA ARG A 75 11.71 10.03 1.27
C ARG A 75 12.40 9.29 0.13
N LEU A 76 11.62 8.83 -0.86
CA LEU A 76 12.16 8.13 -2.03
C LEU A 76 13.03 9.06 -2.87
N LEU A 77 12.58 10.31 -3.11
CA LEU A 77 13.37 11.31 -3.85
C LEU A 77 14.76 11.53 -3.24
N ARG A 78 14.86 11.66 -1.91
CA ARG A 78 16.17 11.81 -1.24
C ARG A 78 17.06 10.59 -1.47
N ARG A 79 16.50 9.39 -1.44
CA ARG A 79 17.26 8.16 -1.70
C ARG A 79 17.69 8.03 -3.16
N VAL A 80 16.82 8.44 -4.08
CA VAL A 80 17.18 8.52 -5.51
C VAL A 80 18.32 9.53 -5.70
N ARG A 81 18.24 10.70 -5.06
CA ARG A 81 19.34 11.69 -5.06
C ARG A 81 20.66 11.05 -4.58
N ASP A 82 20.66 10.46 -3.39
CA ASP A 82 21.86 9.84 -2.80
C ASP A 82 22.47 8.78 -3.74
N PHE A 83 21.63 8.01 -4.45
CA PHE A 83 22.06 7.03 -5.43
C PHE A 83 22.70 7.69 -6.67
N VAL A 84 22.06 8.71 -7.23
CA VAL A 84 22.49 9.38 -8.45
C VAL A 84 23.77 10.19 -8.22
N GLU A 85 23.92 10.83 -7.06
CA GLU A 85 25.17 11.51 -6.67
C GLU A 85 26.38 10.57 -6.61
N VAL A 86 26.16 9.29 -6.27
CA VAL A 86 27.26 8.30 -6.15
C VAL A 86 27.50 7.54 -7.45
N LYS A 87 26.47 7.26 -8.24
CA LYS A 87 26.51 6.33 -9.37
C LYS A 87 26.42 6.97 -10.74
N ALA A 88 26.08 8.27 -10.81
CA ALA A 88 25.86 8.98 -12.07
C ALA A 88 26.36 10.44 -11.97
N ASP A 89 25.98 11.26 -12.92
CA ASP A 89 26.36 12.67 -13.08
C ASP A 89 25.47 13.67 -12.29
N GLY A 90 24.60 13.15 -11.40
CA GLY A 90 23.70 13.96 -10.58
C GLY A 90 22.36 14.29 -11.23
N ASN A 91 22.10 13.90 -12.49
CA ASN A 91 20.81 14.08 -13.15
C ASN A 91 19.91 12.83 -12.98
N VAL A 92 18.66 13.01 -12.55
CA VAL A 92 17.70 11.93 -12.32
C VAL A 92 16.85 11.69 -13.57
N THR A 93 17.21 10.66 -14.32
CA THR A 93 16.40 10.12 -15.40
C THR A 93 15.42 9.06 -14.89
N SER A 94 14.41 8.69 -15.67
CA SER A 94 13.51 7.57 -15.36
C SER A 94 14.25 6.27 -15.09
N VAL A 95 15.30 5.96 -15.87
CA VAL A 95 16.11 4.74 -15.71
C VAL A 95 16.86 4.73 -14.39
N LEU A 96 17.51 5.84 -14.03
CA LEU A 96 18.24 5.96 -12.77
C LEU A 96 17.30 5.94 -11.55
N ALA A 97 16.14 6.57 -11.67
CA ALA A 97 15.10 6.49 -10.64
C ALA A 97 14.62 5.03 -10.44
N ASP A 98 14.33 4.29 -11.53
CA ASP A 98 13.96 2.87 -11.46
C ASP A 98 15.05 2.02 -10.79
N GLN A 99 16.32 2.19 -11.19
CA GLN A 99 17.44 1.46 -10.58
C GLN A 99 17.58 1.74 -9.09
N ALA A 100 17.50 3.02 -8.67
CA ALA A 100 17.58 3.42 -7.28
C ALA A 100 16.42 2.82 -6.46
N LEU A 101 15.20 2.88 -6.98
CA LEU A 101 14.01 2.38 -6.29
C LEU A 101 13.99 0.84 -6.19
N ASN A 102 14.51 0.15 -7.21
CA ASN A 102 14.70 -1.30 -7.16
C ASN A 102 15.75 -1.72 -6.10
N LEU A 103 16.84 -0.95 -5.97
CA LEU A 103 17.82 -1.17 -4.90
C LEU A 103 17.21 -1.00 -3.50
N LEU A 104 16.26 -0.08 -3.36
CA LEU A 104 15.47 0.12 -2.13
C LEU A 104 14.39 -0.95 -1.91
N LYS A 105 14.30 -1.93 -2.82
CA LYS A 105 13.29 -2.99 -2.80
C LYS A 105 11.84 -2.48 -2.87
N VAL A 106 11.62 -1.33 -3.48
CA VAL A 106 10.29 -0.82 -3.83
C VAL A 106 10.01 -1.20 -5.27
N ASP A 107 8.98 -2.00 -5.50
CA ASP A 107 8.65 -2.46 -6.84
C ASP A 107 7.89 -1.42 -7.68
N LYS A 108 7.54 -1.78 -8.91
CA LYS A 108 6.84 -0.87 -9.85
C LYS A 108 5.46 -0.42 -9.38
N GLU A 109 4.83 -1.19 -8.50
CA GLU A 109 3.53 -0.88 -7.90
C GLU A 109 3.65 -0.18 -6.53
N GLY A 110 4.88 0.15 -6.10
CA GLY A 110 5.14 0.80 -4.82
C GLY A 110 5.09 -0.15 -3.62
N LEU A 111 5.06 -1.48 -3.84
CA LEU A 111 5.13 -2.45 -2.75
C LEU A 111 6.56 -2.52 -2.21
N ASP A 112 6.71 -2.33 -0.92
CA ASP A 112 7.98 -2.48 -0.22
C ASP A 112 8.25 -3.94 0.20
N ALA A 113 9.34 -4.16 0.90
CA ALA A 113 9.74 -5.50 1.32
C ALA A 113 8.72 -6.14 2.29
N MET A 114 8.10 -5.34 3.17
CA MET A 114 7.11 -5.83 4.13
C MET A 114 5.78 -6.14 3.44
N ASP A 115 5.31 -5.29 2.53
CA ASP A 115 4.13 -5.53 1.72
C ASP A 115 4.23 -6.87 0.98
N ARG A 116 5.36 -7.07 0.28
CA ARG A 116 5.62 -8.31 -0.47
C ARG A 116 5.72 -9.53 0.45
N LYS A 117 6.43 -9.40 1.59
CA LYS A 117 6.53 -10.48 2.58
C LYS A 117 5.15 -10.89 3.08
N LEU A 118 4.28 -9.92 3.40
CA LEU A 118 2.91 -10.20 3.84
C LEU A 118 2.10 -10.92 2.77
N LEU A 119 2.07 -10.37 1.53
CA LEU A 119 1.29 -10.96 0.44
C LEU A 119 1.78 -12.36 0.06
N VAL A 120 3.09 -12.55 -0.06
CA VAL A 120 3.70 -13.86 -0.35
C VAL A 120 3.43 -14.86 0.78
N THR A 121 3.51 -14.43 2.05
CA THR A 121 3.18 -15.31 3.18
C THR A 121 1.73 -15.79 3.11
N ILE A 122 0.78 -14.93 2.73
CA ILE A 122 -0.61 -15.35 2.56
C ILE A 122 -0.77 -16.31 1.36
N LEU A 123 -0.05 -16.07 0.27
CA LEU A 123 -0.08 -16.94 -0.91
C LEU A 123 0.48 -18.33 -0.62
N ASP A 124 1.68 -18.39 -0.03
CA ASP A 124 2.42 -19.64 0.17
C ASP A 124 1.92 -20.44 1.37
N ASN A 125 1.79 -19.80 2.54
CA ASN A 125 1.52 -20.50 3.78
C ASN A 125 0.03 -20.72 4.05
N PHE A 126 -0.83 -19.88 3.43
CA PHE A 126 -2.28 -19.90 3.67
C PHE A 126 -3.10 -20.05 2.38
N GLU A 127 -2.48 -20.46 1.28
CA GLU A 127 -3.14 -20.71 -0.02
C GLU A 127 -4.01 -19.54 -0.52
N GLY A 128 -3.56 -18.30 -0.21
CA GLY A 128 -4.28 -17.07 -0.55
C GLY A 128 -5.31 -16.61 0.49
N GLY A 129 -5.46 -17.32 1.59
CA GLY A 129 -6.37 -17.00 2.70
C GLY A 129 -7.71 -17.74 2.64
N PRO A 130 -8.62 -17.49 3.60
CA PRO A 130 -8.54 -16.46 4.63
C PRO A 130 -7.60 -16.82 5.80
N VAL A 131 -6.85 -15.85 6.29
CA VAL A 131 -5.95 -15.98 7.45
C VAL A 131 -6.27 -14.94 8.52
N GLY A 132 -6.29 -15.37 9.79
CA GLY A 132 -6.47 -14.47 10.93
C GLY A 132 -5.26 -13.57 11.16
N LEU A 133 -5.50 -12.36 11.72
CA LEU A 133 -4.42 -11.38 11.99
C LEU A 133 -3.33 -11.96 12.91
N GLU A 134 -3.72 -12.75 13.91
CA GLU A 134 -2.77 -13.34 14.86
C GLU A 134 -1.82 -14.35 14.22
N ALA A 135 -2.37 -15.24 13.38
CA ALA A 135 -1.57 -16.20 12.63
C ALA A 135 -0.62 -15.51 11.64
N LEU A 136 -1.11 -14.44 10.97
CA LEU A 136 -0.30 -13.66 10.05
C LEU A 136 0.82 -12.91 10.78
N ALA A 137 0.52 -12.26 11.90
CA ALA A 137 1.49 -11.55 12.73
C ALA A 137 2.60 -12.48 13.24
N ALA A 138 2.23 -13.66 13.74
CA ALA A 138 3.18 -14.69 14.16
C ALA A 138 4.05 -15.19 13.01
N SER A 139 3.47 -15.42 11.80
CA SER A 139 4.21 -15.88 10.62
C SER A 139 5.20 -14.83 10.09
N LEU A 140 4.90 -13.55 10.27
CA LEU A 140 5.74 -12.43 9.84
C LEU A 140 6.75 -12.01 10.89
N ASN A 141 6.57 -12.44 12.16
CA ASN A 141 7.26 -11.91 13.34
C ASN A 141 7.10 -10.39 13.46
N GLU A 142 5.85 -9.93 13.34
CA GLU A 142 5.46 -8.52 13.40
C GLU A 142 4.32 -8.30 14.38
N GLU A 143 4.18 -7.07 14.88
CA GLU A 143 3.05 -6.70 15.72
C GLU A 143 1.76 -6.57 14.92
N LYS A 144 0.63 -6.98 15.51
CA LYS A 144 -0.70 -6.90 14.88
C LYS A 144 -1.04 -5.49 14.42
N ASP A 145 -0.77 -4.51 15.29
CA ASP A 145 -1.06 -3.09 15.03
C ASP A 145 -0.24 -2.56 13.84
N THR A 146 1.02 -3.00 13.70
CA THR A 146 1.85 -2.65 12.54
C THR A 146 1.24 -3.16 11.25
N ILE A 147 0.80 -4.41 11.23
CA ILE A 147 0.15 -5.00 10.05
C ILE A 147 -1.14 -4.23 9.74
N GLU A 148 -2.00 -4.03 10.73
CA GLU A 148 -3.34 -3.49 10.54
C GLU A 148 -3.36 -1.99 10.21
N GLU A 149 -2.44 -1.21 10.77
CA GLU A 149 -2.44 0.24 10.64
C GLU A 149 -1.45 0.78 9.62
N VAL A 150 -0.37 0.05 9.35
CA VAL A 150 0.70 0.55 8.47
C VAL A 150 0.70 -0.18 7.14
N VAL A 151 0.59 -1.52 7.14
CA VAL A 151 0.76 -2.33 5.93
C VAL A 151 -0.56 -2.53 5.19
N GLU A 152 -1.58 -3.07 5.85
CA GLU A 152 -2.85 -3.42 5.22
C GLU A 152 -3.59 -2.27 4.50
N PRO A 153 -3.64 -1.02 5.03
CA PRO A 153 -4.44 0.03 4.41
C PRO A 153 -4.06 0.29 2.95
N TYR A 154 -2.76 0.30 2.65
CA TYR A 154 -2.30 0.48 1.28
C TYR A 154 -2.63 -0.73 0.40
N LEU A 155 -2.39 -1.94 0.90
CA LEU A 155 -2.67 -3.18 0.16
C LEU A 155 -4.16 -3.36 -0.17
N ILE A 156 -5.03 -2.97 0.76
CA ILE A 156 -6.49 -2.99 0.57
C ILE A 156 -6.90 -1.94 -0.47
N GLN A 157 -6.39 -0.72 -0.36
CA GLN A 157 -6.68 0.36 -1.30
C GLN A 157 -6.23 0.01 -2.73
N GLN A 158 -5.05 -0.60 -2.85
CA GLN A 158 -4.51 -1.04 -4.14
C GLN A 158 -5.19 -2.32 -4.66
N GLY A 159 -6.08 -2.91 -3.88
CA GLY A 159 -6.83 -4.10 -4.27
C GLY A 159 -5.99 -5.37 -4.29
N TYR A 160 -4.91 -5.47 -3.51
CA TYR A 160 -4.14 -6.71 -3.33
C TYR A 160 -4.70 -7.59 -2.23
N LEU A 161 -5.34 -6.99 -1.23
CA LEU A 161 -5.82 -7.63 -0.02
C LEU A 161 -7.28 -7.26 0.25
N VAL A 162 -8.05 -8.18 0.80
CA VAL A 162 -9.43 -7.96 1.26
C VAL A 162 -9.57 -8.47 2.69
N ARG A 163 -10.23 -7.68 3.55
CA ARG A 163 -10.68 -8.13 4.88
C ARG A 163 -12.04 -8.81 4.76
N THR A 164 -12.12 -10.01 5.27
CA THR A 164 -13.38 -10.78 5.36
C THR A 164 -13.68 -11.10 6.82
N PRO A 165 -14.92 -11.52 7.17
CA PRO A 165 -15.22 -11.97 8.54
C PRO A 165 -14.34 -13.15 9.01
N ARG A 166 -13.79 -13.93 8.08
CA ARG A 166 -12.91 -15.08 8.39
C ARG A 166 -11.44 -14.70 8.47
N GLY A 167 -11.06 -13.48 8.06
CA GLY A 167 -9.68 -13.02 8.02
C GLY A 167 -9.29 -12.33 6.72
N ARG A 168 -7.99 -12.27 6.45
CA ARG A 168 -7.38 -11.62 5.29
C ARG A 168 -7.27 -12.58 4.13
N THR A 169 -7.64 -12.13 2.95
CA THR A 169 -7.57 -12.92 1.70
C THR A 169 -6.94 -12.06 0.61
N VAL A 170 -6.02 -12.62 -0.16
CA VAL A 170 -5.47 -11.93 -1.33
C VAL A 170 -6.42 -12.00 -2.51
N THR A 171 -6.32 -11.00 -3.39
CA THR A 171 -7.17 -10.87 -4.58
C THR A 171 -6.53 -11.53 -5.80
N GLN A 172 -7.28 -11.62 -6.89
CA GLN A 172 -6.73 -12.09 -8.18
C GLN A 172 -5.58 -11.21 -8.67
N LYS A 173 -5.61 -9.90 -8.41
CA LYS A 173 -4.51 -8.97 -8.72
C LYS A 173 -3.21 -9.41 -8.06
N CYS A 174 -3.28 -9.86 -6.80
CA CYS A 174 -2.11 -10.35 -6.07
C CYS A 174 -1.51 -11.61 -6.72
N TYR A 175 -2.34 -12.60 -7.06
CA TYR A 175 -1.88 -13.81 -7.78
C TYR A 175 -1.16 -13.45 -9.08
N THR A 176 -1.78 -12.58 -9.89
CA THR A 176 -1.19 -12.13 -11.17
C THR A 176 0.14 -11.39 -10.96
N HIS A 177 0.21 -10.50 -9.97
CA HIS A 177 1.40 -9.70 -9.70
C HIS A 177 2.61 -10.55 -9.32
N PHE A 178 2.40 -11.60 -8.51
CA PHE A 178 3.47 -12.50 -8.07
C PHE A 178 3.63 -13.74 -8.94
N GLY A 179 2.85 -13.89 -10.00
CA GLY A 179 2.93 -15.04 -10.91
C GLY A 179 2.45 -16.36 -10.30
N PHE A 180 1.60 -16.30 -9.27
CA PHE A 180 0.99 -17.49 -8.68
C PHE A 180 -0.27 -17.88 -9.44
N GLU A 181 -0.47 -19.18 -9.60
CA GLU A 181 -1.75 -19.73 -10.08
C GLU A 181 -2.71 -19.90 -8.90
N LYS A 182 -3.93 -19.36 -9.02
CA LYS A 182 -4.97 -19.62 -8.04
C LYS A 182 -5.41 -21.06 -8.17
N LYS A 183 -5.09 -21.91 -7.19
CA LYS A 183 -5.64 -23.27 -7.12
C LYS A 183 -7.16 -23.18 -7.13
N ALA A 184 -7.81 -23.76 -8.14
CA ALA A 184 -9.27 -23.81 -8.19
C ALA A 184 -9.75 -24.55 -6.94
N ASN A 185 -10.54 -23.87 -6.09
CA ASN A 185 -11.10 -24.46 -4.88
C ASN A 185 -11.88 -25.71 -5.27
N SER A 186 -11.42 -26.88 -4.83
CA SER A 186 -12.06 -28.17 -5.01
C SER A 186 -13.49 -28.24 -4.42
N VAL A 187 -13.83 -27.29 -3.55
CA VAL A 187 -15.16 -27.19 -2.93
C VAL A 187 -16.26 -26.75 -3.92
N SER A 188 -15.93 -25.93 -4.92
CA SER A 188 -16.92 -25.49 -5.92
C SER A 188 -17.21 -26.57 -6.98
N LYS A 189 -16.27 -27.49 -7.23
CA LYS A 189 -16.52 -28.62 -8.13
C LYS A 189 -17.45 -29.66 -7.51
N GLN A 190 -17.25 -29.99 -6.22
CA GLN A 190 -18.10 -30.95 -5.51
C GLN A 190 -19.54 -30.45 -5.29
N ALA A 191 -19.74 -29.13 -5.11
CA ALA A 191 -21.08 -28.56 -5.01
C ALA A 191 -21.83 -28.62 -6.35
N ASN A 192 -21.17 -28.33 -7.47
CA ASN A 192 -21.78 -28.42 -8.81
C ASN A 192 -22.04 -29.87 -9.25
N GLU A 193 -21.15 -30.79 -8.91
CA GLU A 193 -21.35 -32.21 -9.21
C GLU A 193 -22.51 -32.81 -8.39
N ARG A 194 -22.72 -32.41 -7.14
CA ARG A 194 -23.88 -32.81 -6.34
C ARG A 194 -25.20 -32.27 -6.91
N VAL A 195 -25.23 -31.00 -7.29
CA VAL A 195 -26.44 -30.37 -7.87
C VAL A 195 -26.77 -31.01 -9.24
N GLN A 196 -25.78 -31.36 -10.06
CA GLN A 196 -26.00 -32.04 -11.32
C GLN A 196 -26.44 -33.52 -11.15
N SER A 197 -25.95 -34.21 -10.11
CA SER A 197 -26.39 -35.59 -9.83
C SER A 197 -27.80 -35.69 -9.25
N GLU A 198 -28.28 -34.65 -8.56
CA GLU A 198 -29.66 -34.57 -8.07
C GLU A 198 -30.68 -34.21 -9.15
N LEU A 199 -30.24 -33.47 -10.19
CA LEU A 199 -31.10 -33.10 -11.34
C LEU A 199 -31.26 -34.19 -12.41
N THR A 200 -30.52 -35.31 -12.32
CA THR A 200 -30.58 -36.42 -13.27
C THR A 200 -31.30 -37.69 -12.73
N LEU A 201 -31.95 -37.57 -11.58
CA LEU A 201 -32.67 -38.67 -10.92
C LEU A 201 -34.20 -38.52 -10.90
N ASP A 202 -34.79 -37.62 -11.74
CA ASP A 202 -36.23 -37.53 -11.99
C ASP A 202 -36.58 -37.93 -13.42
#